data_1fe81e4f2806e07763aee3a77d4469fb
#
_entry.id   1fe81e4f2806e07763aee3a77d4469fb
#
_cell.length_a   1.000
_cell.length_b   1.000
_cell.length_c   1.000
_cell.angle_alpha   90.00
_cell.angle_beta   90.00
_cell.angle_gamma   90.00
#
_symmetry.space_group_name_H-M   'P 1'
#
loop_
_entity.id
_entity.type
_entity.pdbx_description
1 polymer ?
#
loop_
_entity_poly.entity_id
_entity_poly.type
_entity_poly.pdbx_seq_one_letter_code
_entity_poly.pdbx_strand_id
1 'polypeptide(L)'
;YKWSDGQPVTIDDYIFAYQAIGNKDYTGVRYDDDYKNVVGMEEYHDGKADSVSGLEKVDDYTVKIHFKEMSPSMQLAGGSVCAYIMPKHIFKDIPEAEWEKSEYVRGTKFVGLGQFKIESIVAGESVTLVPNEHYYKGVAKVDKVVMEVVSPDNIVSEMKAGNYDIATMPNSQ
;
A
#
# COMPACT_ATOMS: atom_id res chain seq x y z
N TYR A 1 -5.14 -12.93 8.28
CA TYR A 1 -4.31 -11.70 8.31
C TYR A 1 -5.04 -10.60 9.07
N LYS A 2 -4.26 -9.71 9.71
CA LYS A 2 -4.76 -8.52 10.39
C LYS A 2 -3.94 -7.31 9.98
N TRP A 3 -4.58 -6.17 9.91
CA TRP A 3 -3.93 -4.87 9.83
C TRP A 3 -3.14 -4.59 11.12
N SER A 4 -2.19 -3.64 11.06
CA SER A 4 -1.36 -3.28 12.23
C SER A 4 -2.14 -2.64 13.40
N ASP A 5 -3.40 -2.25 13.19
CA ASP A 5 -4.35 -1.81 14.21
C ASP A 5 -5.23 -2.95 14.77
N GLY A 6 -5.00 -4.19 14.31
CA GLY A 6 -5.71 -5.39 14.76
C GLY A 6 -6.98 -5.73 14.00
N GLN A 7 -7.45 -4.86 13.10
CA GLN A 7 -8.64 -5.15 12.28
C GLN A 7 -8.37 -6.30 11.30
N PRO A 8 -9.35 -7.16 11.01
CA PRO A 8 -9.19 -8.24 10.03
C PRO A 8 -9.01 -7.68 8.63
N VAL A 9 -8.17 -8.34 7.83
CA VAL A 9 -8.07 -8.10 6.39
C VAL A 9 -9.11 -8.94 5.68
N THR A 10 -9.92 -8.32 4.85
CA THR A 10 -10.96 -8.99 4.06
C THR A 10 -10.87 -8.62 2.60
N ILE A 11 -11.65 -9.30 1.78
CA ILE A 11 -11.74 -9.00 0.35
C ILE A 11 -12.32 -7.61 0.07
N ASP A 12 -13.06 -7.04 1.02
CA ASP A 12 -13.56 -5.66 0.90
C ASP A 12 -12.43 -4.63 0.84
N ASP A 13 -11.30 -4.89 1.52
CA ASP A 13 -10.10 -4.04 1.47
C ASP A 13 -9.44 -4.10 0.09
N TYR A 14 -9.47 -5.27 -0.55
CA TYR A 14 -8.96 -5.46 -1.90
C TYR A 14 -9.85 -4.81 -2.97
N ILE A 15 -11.17 -5.03 -2.89
CA ILE A 15 -12.16 -4.38 -3.77
C ILE A 15 -12.07 -2.87 -3.64
N PHE A 16 -11.91 -2.36 -2.43
CA PHE A 16 -11.76 -0.94 -2.18
C PHE A 16 -10.51 -0.35 -2.85
N ALA A 17 -9.37 -1.07 -2.82
CA ALA A 17 -8.16 -0.63 -3.53
C ALA A 17 -8.36 -0.58 -5.06
N TYR A 18 -9.11 -1.53 -5.63
CA TYR A 18 -9.50 -1.49 -7.04
C TYR A 18 -10.34 -0.27 -7.37
N GLN A 19 -11.35 0.01 -6.54
CA GLN A 19 -12.23 1.16 -6.70
C GLN A 19 -11.47 2.47 -6.55
N ALA A 20 -10.54 2.56 -5.61
CA ALA A 20 -9.69 3.73 -5.44
C ALA A 20 -8.88 4.08 -6.69
N ILE A 21 -8.28 3.08 -7.35
CA ILE A 21 -7.54 3.29 -8.60
C ILE A 21 -8.50 3.61 -9.75
N GLY A 22 -9.67 3.00 -9.76
CA GLY A 22 -10.71 3.23 -10.78
C GLY A 22 -11.51 4.51 -10.60
N ASN A 23 -11.36 5.22 -9.49
CA ASN A 23 -12.13 6.45 -9.24
C ASN A 23 -11.78 7.55 -10.26
N LYS A 24 -12.78 8.35 -10.62
CA LYS A 24 -12.62 9.47 -11.58
C LYS A 24 -11.62 10.54 -11.13
N ASP A 25 -11.44 10.69 -9.81
CA ASP A 25 -10.53 11.67 -9.22
C ASP A 25 -9.12 11.12 -9.00
N TYR A 26 -8.87 9.84 -9.36
CA TYR A 26 -7.55 9.23 -9.28
C TYR A 26 -6.58 9.83 -10.30
N THR A 27 -5.50 10.43 -9.83
CA THR A 27 -4.49 11.12 -10.65
C THR A 27 -3.20 10.31 -10.86
N GLY A 28 -3.15 9.10 -10.32
CA GLY A 28 -1.97 8.23 -10.44
C GLY A 28 -1.90 7.51 -11.79
N VAL A 29 -0.77 6.83 -12.02
CA VAL A 29 -0.45 6.15 -13.28
C VAL A 29 -0.97 4.71 -13.38
N ARG A 30 -1.73 4.24 -12.38
CA ARG A 30 -2.15 2.83 -12.32
C ARG A 30 -3.47 2.55 -13.02
N TYR A 31 -4.25 3.56 -13.38
CA TYR A 31 -5.45 3.40 -14.19
C TYR A 31 -5.07 3.24 -15.66
N ASP A 32 -4.66 2.04 -16.01
CA ASP A 32 -4.19 1.64 -17.34
C ASP A 32 -5.19 0.71 -18.06
N ASP A 33 -4.81 0.18 -19.20
CA ASP A 33 -5.68 -0.67 -20.01
C ASP A 33 -6.01 -2.00 -19.31
N ASP A 34 -5.16 -2.50 -18.43
CA ASP A 34 -5.45 -3.69 -17.63
C ASP A 34 -6.60 -3.43 -16.64
N TYR A 35 -6.63 -2.24 -16.01
CA TYR A 35 -7.74 -1.84 -15.14
C TYR A 35 -9.03 -1.61 -15.93
N LYS A 36 -8.97 -0.95 -17.10
CA LYS A 36 -10.12 -0.73 -17.97
C LYS A 36 -10.70 -2.02 -18.52
N ASN A 37 -9.90 -3.08 -18.58
CA ASN A 37 -10.34 -4.40 -19.01
C ASN A 37 -11.25 -5.11 -17.99
N VAL A 38 -11.32 -4.64 -16.73
CA VAL A 38 -12.29 -5.14 -15.76
C VAL A 38 -13.69 -4.65 -16.15
N VAL A 39 -14.67 -5.56 -16.20
CA VAL A 39 -16.05 -5.24 -16.57
C VAL A 39 -16.63 -4.18 -15.63
N GLY A 40 -17.21 -3.13 -16.18
CA GLY A 40 -17.82 -2.04 -15.43
C GLY A 40 -16.83 -1.02 -14.84
N MET A 41 -15.53 -1.18 -15.10
CA MET A 41 -14.51 -0.26 -14.58
C MET A 41 -14.59 1.13 -15.24
N GLU A 42 -14.79 1.20 -16.55
CA GLU A 42 -14.91 2.47 -17.27
C GLU A 42 -16.19 3.21 -16.87
N GLU A 43 -17.31 2.50 -16.72
CA GLU A 43 -18.57 3.08 -16.27
C GLU A 43 -18.45 3.65 -14.85
N TYR A 44 -17.72 2.96 -13.97
CA TYR A 44 -17.41 3.44 -12.63
C TYR A 44 -16.51 4.69 -12.68
N HIS A 45 -15.43 4.65 -13.47
CA HIS A 45 -14.51 5.78 -13.65
C HIS A 45 -15.22 7.02 -14.20
N ASP A 46 -16.13 6.85 -15.13
CA ASP A 46 -16.91 7.95 -15.72
C ASP A 46 -18.01 8.48 -14.78
N GLY A 47 -18.19 7.90 -13.60
CA GLY A 47 -19.27 8.26 -12.67
C GLY A 47 -20.67 7.82 -13.14
N LYS A 48 -20.75 6.85 -14.03
CA LYS A 48 -22.00 6.27 -14.56
C LYS A 48 -22.50 5.10 -13.71
N ALA A 49 -21.65 4.59 -12.83
CA ALA A 49 -21.94 3.50 -11.90
C ALA A 49 -21.32 3.78 -10.52
N ASP A 50 -21.98 3.33 -9.45
CA ASP A 50 -21.52 3.49 -8.07
C ASP A 50 -20.52 2.40 -7.64
N SER A 51 -20.33 1.38 -8.47
CA SER A 51 -19.42 0.26 -8.21
C SER A 51 -18.95 -0.39 -9.49
N VAL A 52 -17.84 -1.16 -9.39
CA VAL A 52 -17.29 -1.91 -10.51
C VAL A 52 -17.99 -3.28 -10.59
N SER A 53 -18.86 -3.47 -11.57
CA SER A 53 -19.70 -4.67 -11.69
C SER A 53 -18.91 -5.96 -11.92
N GLY A 54 -17.71 -5.88 -12.44
CA GLY A 54 -16.82 -7.02 -12.64
C GLY A 54 -16.10 -7.51 -11.39
N LEU A 55 -16.28 -6.86 -10.23
CA LEU A 55 -15.73 -7.28 -8.95
C LEU A 55 -16.81 -7.95 -8.09
N GLU A 56 -16.99 -9.26 -8.27
CA GLU A 56 -18.01 -10.04 -7.55
C GLU A 56 -17.44 -10.60 -6.24
N LYS A 57 -17.87 -10.04 -5.09
CA LYS A 57 -17.54 -10.61 -3.78
C LYS A 57 -18.30 -11.93 -3.60
N VAL A 58 -17.56 -13.02 -3.41
CA VAL A 58 -18.13 -14.35 -3.13
C VAL A 58 -18.29 -14.58 -1.63
N ASP A 59 -17.24 -14.27 -0.87
CA ASP A 59 -17.20 -14.33 0.59
C ASP A 59 -16.14 -13.33 1.11
N ASP A 60 -15.83 -13.36 2.40
CA ASP A 60 -14.88 -12.39 3.01
C ASP A 60 -13.44 -12.55 2.54
N TYR A 61 -13.10 -13.60 1.80
CA TYR A 61 -11.73 -13.90 1.35
C TYR A 61 -11.66 -14.24 -0.14
N THR A 62 -12.80 -14.19 -0.85
CA THR A 62 -12.87 -14.60 -2.25
C THR A 62 -13.57 -13.55 -3.09
N VAL A 63 -12.93 -13.13 -4.18
CA VAL A 63 -13.50 -12.28 -5.22
C VAL A 63 -13.38 -12.97 -6.57
N LYS A 64 -14.41 -12.88 -7.41
CA LYS A 64 -14.30 -13.16 -8.84
C LYS A 64 -14.13 -11.85 -9.57
N ILE A 65 -13.15 -11.82 -10.46
CA ILE A 65 -12.89 -10.66 -11.32
C ILE A 65 -13.27 -11.05 -12.73
N HIS A 66 -14.21 -10.31 -13.30
CA HIS A 66 -14.67 -10.49 -14.67
C HIS A 66 -13.96 -9.50 -15.59
N PHE A 67 -13.29 -10.02 -16.60
CA PHE A 67 -12.58 -9.23 -17.59
C PHE A 67 -13.37 -9.22 -18.90
N LYS A 68 -13.26 -8.13 -19.68
CA LYS A 68 -13.83 -8.03 -21.02
C LYS A 68 -13.14 -8.99 -21.97
N GLU A 69 -11.81 -9.09 -21.87
CA GLU A 69 -10.96 -9.92 -22.71
C GLU A 69 -9.85 -10.58 -21.86
N MET A 70 -9.48 -11.81 -22.23
CA MET A 70 -8.34 -12.50 -21.66
C MET A 70 -7.09 -12.25 -22.50
N SER A 71 -6.10 -11.59 -21.94
CA SER A 71 -4.81 -11.39 -22.61
C SER A 71 -3.76 -12.41 -22.14
N PRO A 72 -2.76 -12.76 -22.99
CA PRO A 72 -1.67 -13.63 -22.58
C PRO A 72 -0.83 -13.07 -21.41
N SER A 73 -0.72 -11.75 -21.29
CA SER A 73 -0.02 -11.07 -20.19
C SER A 73 -0.66 -11.36 -18.84
N MET A 74 -1.98 -11.48 -18.79
CA MET A 74 -2.71 -11.82 -17.56
C MET A 74 -2.35 -13.21 -17.05
N GLN A 75 -2.05 -14.16 -17.94
CA GLN A 75 -1.69 -15.53 -17.56
C GLN A 75 -0.22 -15.67 -17.15
N LEU A 76 0.67 -14.93 -17.81
CA LEU A 76 2.13 -15.10 -17.66
C LEU A 76 2.76 -14.21 -16.58
N ALA A 77 2.23 -13.01 -16.36
CA ALA A 77 2.84 -12.01 -15.48
C ALA A 77 2.10 -11.83 -14.13
N GLY A 78 1.21 -12.76 -13.77
CA GLY A 78 0.32 -12.54 -12.62
C GLY A 78 -0.77 -11.53 -12.92
N GLY A 79 -0.85 -11.10 -14.18
CA GLY A 79 -1.90 -10.35 -14.81
C GLY A 79 -2.26 -9.01 -14.20
N SER A 80 -3.28 -8.44 -14.75
CA SER A 80 -4.00 -7.25 -14.35
C SER A 80 -4.67 -7.35 -12.97
N VAL A 81 -4.15 -8.18 -12.10
CA VAL A 81 -4.66 -8.29 -10.75
C VAL A 81 -4.09 -7.15 -9.94
N CYS A 82 -4.93 -6.36 -9.30
CA CYS A 82 -4.49 -5.32 -8.39
C CYS A 82 -3.56 -5.92 -7.34
N ALA A 83 -2.32 -5.48 -7.31
CA ALA A 83 -1.34 -5.91 -6.32
C ALA A 83 -1.48 -5.15 -4.99
N TYR A 84 -2.47 -4.26 -4.90
CA TYR A 84 -2.65 -3.37 -3.77
C TYR A 84 -3.84 -3.77 -2.93
N ILE A 85 -3.74 -3.47 -1.64
CA ILE A 85 -4.82 -3.59 -0.67
C ILE A 85 -4.81 -2.36 0.21
N MET A 86 -5.99 -1.83 0.55
CA MET A 86 -6.12 -0.63 1.37
C MET A 86 -7.08 -0.88 2.53
N PRO A 87 -6.79 -0.38 3.74
CA PRO A 87 -7.66 -0.54 4.89
C PRO A 87 -8.95 0.28 4.70
N LYS A 88 -9.97 -0.36 4.14
CA LYS A 88 -11.28 0.24 3.85
C LYS A 88 -11.89 0.92 5.07
N HIS A 89 -11.75 0.31 6.25
CA HIS A 89 -12.29 0.84 7.50
C HIS A 89 -11.75 2.22 7.87
N ILE A 90 -10.58 2.61 7.34
CA ILE A 90 -9.97 3.93 7.54
C ILE A 90 -10.39 4.88 6.42
N PHE A 91 -10.22 4.47 5.16
CA PHE A 91 -10.28 5.40 4.04
C PHE A 91 -11.69 5.62 3.48
N LYS A 92 -12.66 4.75 3.77
CA LYS A 92 -14.02 4.83 3.24
C LYS A 92 -14.75 6.14 3.58
N ASP A 93 -14.41 6.76 4.72
CA ASP A 93 -15.04 7.96 5.24
C ASP A 93 -14.19 9.23 4.99
N ILE A 94 -13.05 9.10 4.30
CA ILE A 94 -12.15 10.21 3.95
C ILE A 94 -12.28 10.46 2.44
N PRO A 95 -12.58 11.70 1.99
CA PRO A 95 -12.56 12.03 0.57
C PRO A 95 -11.21 11.71 -0.08
N GLU A 96 -11.21 11.11 -1.27
CA GLU A 96 -9.96 10.68 -1.93
C GLU A 96 -8.96 11.82 -2.14
N ALA A 97 -9.44 13.02 -2.47
CA ALA A 97 -8.60 14.21 -2.62
C ALA A 97 -7.85 14.61 -1.32
N GLU A 98 -8.26 14.08 -0.18
CA GLU A 98 -7.65 14.36 1.13
C GLU A 98 -6.72 13.24 1.61
N TRP A 99 -6.71 12.06 0.95
CA TRP A 99 -5.92 10.92 1.39
C TRP A 99 -4.43 11.25 1.53
N GLU A 100 -3.85 11.92 0.54
CA GLU A 100 -2.43 12.26 0.56
C GLU A 100 -2.02 13.18 1.72
N LYS A 101 -2.97 13.94 2.29
CA LYS A 101 -2.73 14.87 3.39
C LYS A 101 -3.05 14.25 4.75
N SER A 102 -3.65 13.07 4.74
CA SER A 102 -4.10 12.42 5.97
C SER A 102 -2.94 11.92 6.83
N GLU A 103 -3.16 11.89 8.14
CA GLU A 103 -2.25 11.28 9.12
C GLU A 103 -2.01 9.78 8.87
N TYR A 104 -2.91 9.13 8.13
CA TYR A 104 -2.79 7.72 7.74
C TYR A 104 -1.83 7.51 6.57
N VAL A 105 -1.50 8.54 5.80
CA VAL A 105 -0.57 8.46 4.66
C VAL A 105 0.76 9.14 5.00
N ARG A 106 0.74 10.30 5.65
CA ARG A 106 1.94 11.09 5.92
C ARG A 106 2.37 11.12 7.39
N GLY A 107 1.56 10.60 8.29
CA GLY A 107 1.80 10.65 9.72
C GLY A 107 2.10 9.29 10.34
N THR A 108 2.06 9.26 11.66
CA THR A 108 2.32 8.07 12.48
C THR A 108 1.14 7.11 12.56
N LYS A 109 -0.05 7.52 12.08
CA LYS A 109 -1.26 6.68 12.08
C LYS A 109 -1.32 5.71 10.88
N PHE A 110 -0.21 5.54 10.15
CA PHE A 110 -0.15 4.59 9.05
C PHE A 110 -0.51 3.17 9.51
N VAL A 111 -1.47 2.56 8.81
CA VAL A 111 -1.91 1.19 9.04
C VAL A 111 -1.51 0.32 7.86
N GLY A 112 -0.73 -0.72 8.13
CA GLY A 112 -0.20 -1.59 7.09
C GLY A 112 -0.17 -3.06 7.50
N LEU A 113 0.31 -3.90 6.60
CA LEU A 113 0.47 -5.35 6.79
C LEU A 113 1.93 -5.77 7.02
N GLY A 114 2.83 -4.79 7.09
CA GLY A 114 4.25 -5.01 7.22
C GLY A 114 4.68 -5.50 8.60
N GLN A 115 5.94 -5.91 8.68
CA GLN A 115 6.58 -6.40 9.90
C GLN A 115 6.72 -5.33 10.99
N PHE A 116 6.73 -4.07 10.58
CA PHE A 116 6.89 -2.91 11.45
C PHE A 116 5.76 -1.91 11.25
N LYS A 117 5.53 -1.09 12.27
CA LYS A 117 4.65 0.08 12.25
C LYS A 117 5.43 1.33 12.67
N ILE A 118 4.97 2.50 12.25
CA ILE A 118 5.63 3.78 12.53
C ILE A 118 5.32 4.17 14.00
N GLU A 119 6.38 4.42 14.78
CA GLU A 119 6.27 4.97 16.13
C GLU A 119 6.36 6.50 16.09
N SER A 120 7.35 7.04 15.36
CA SER A 120 7.56 8.49 15.27
C SER A 120 8.21 8.90 13.94
N ILE A 121 7.97 10.14 13.54
CA ILE A 121 8.58 10.77 12.38
C ILE A 121 9.13 12.14 12.83
N VAL A 122 10.41 12.36 12.58
CA VAL A 122 11.05 13.68 12.69
C VAL A 122 11.37 14.14 11.27
N ALA A 123 10.62 15.13 10.79
CA ALA A 123 10.68 15.55 9.40
C ALA A 123 12.09 16.01 9.00
N GLY A 124 12.63 15.39 7.94
CA GLY A 124 13.98 15.66 7.43
C GLY A 124 15.11 15.00 8.24
N GLU A 125 14.82 14.32 9.33
CA GLU A 125 15.82 13.70 10.21
C GLU A 125 15.66 12.17 10.26
N SER A 126 14.54 11.69 10.81
CA SER A 126 14.42 10.25 11.11
C SER A 126 12.98 9.73 11.11
N VAL A 127 12.88 8.42 10.93
CA VAL A 127 11.66 7.64 11.17
C VAL A 127 11.99 6.49 12.10
N THR A 128 11.24 6.35 13.18
CA THR A 128 11.34 5.24 14.11
C THR A 128 10.23 4.24 13.88
N LEU A 129 10.60 2.99 13.73
CA LEU A 129 9.70 1.86 13.51
C LEU A 129 9.77 0.91 14.70
N VAL A 130 8.62 0.35 15.09
CA VAL A 130 8.50 -0.70 16.11
C VAL A 130 7.81 -1.93 15.53
N PRO A 131 8.02 -3.12 16.13
CA PRO A 131 7.38 -4.34 15.66
C PRO A 131 5.85 -4.21 15.56
N ASN A 132 5.30 -4.80 14.51
CA ASN A 132 3.87 -4.99 14.36
C ASN A 132 3.50 -6.34 15.00
N GLU A 133 2.77 -6.30 16.10
CA GLU A 133 2.33 -7.48 16.86
C GLU A 133 1.34 -8.36 16.07
N HIS A 134 0.72 -7.82 15.02
CA HIS A 134 -0.23 -8.52 14.16
C HIS A 134 0.38 -9.06 12.87
N TYR A 135 1.71 -8.94 12.70
CA TYR A 135 2.37 -9.44 11.49
C TYR A 135 2.22 -10.95 11.34
N TYR A 136 1.78 -11.41 10.17
CA TYR A 136 1.38 -12.80 9.93
C TYR A 136 2.51 -13.84 10.06
N LYS A 137 3.77 -13.44 9.99
CA LYS A 137 4.94 -14.32 10.22
C LYS A 137 5.48 -14.25 11.66
N GLY A 138 4.76 -13.58 12.55
CA GLY A 138 5.17 -13.36 13.93
C GLY A 138 5.88 -12.03 14.13
N VAL A 139 6.01 -11.66 15.39
CA VAL A 139 6.61 -10.38 15.81
C VAL A 139 8.09 -10.34 15.46
N ALA A 140 8.59 -9.21 14.99
CA ALA A 140 10.01 -9.01 14.73
C ALA A 140 10.85 -9.20 16.00
N LYS A 141 12.06 -9.73 15.86
CA LYS A 141 12.96 -9.98 16.98
C LYS A 141 13.77 -8.75 17.41
N VAL A 142 13.76 -7.70 16.59
CA VAL A 142 14.39 -6.42 16.92
C VAL A 142 13.35 -5.51 17.54
N ASP A 143 13.70 -4.81 18.61
CA ASP A 143 12.77 -3.97 19.37
C ASP A 143 12.43 -2.67 18.63
N LYS A 144 13.36 -2.18 17.80
CA LYS A 144 13.25 -0.89 17.12
C LYS A 144 14.13 -0.84 15.89
N VAL A 145 13.66 -0.16 14.84
CA VAL A 145 14.44 0.24 13.67
C VAL A 145 14.39 1.76 13.57
N VAL A 146 15.54 2.41 13.59
CA VAL A 146 15.65 3.86 13.39
C VAL A 146 16.25 4.09 12.01
N MET A 147 15.51 4.78 11.14
CA MET A 147 15.96 5.19 9.81
C MET A 147 16.31 6.67 9.86
N GLU A 148 17.54 7.02 9.56
CA GLU A 148 18.04 8.40 9.61
C GLU A 148 18.45 8.89 8.22
N VAL A 149 18.26 10.20 7.99
CA VAL A 149 18.73 10.87 6.78
C VAL A 149 20.15 11.33 7.00
N VAL A 150 21.08 10.75 6.24
CA VAL A 150 22.51 11.03 6.37
C VAL A 150 23.07 11.57 5.05
N SER A 151 23.99 12.56 5.14
CA SER A 151 24.72 13.00 3.95
C SER A 151 25.54 11.87 3.37
N PRO A 152 25.50 11.64 2.03
CA PRO A 152 26.33 10.62 1.37
C PRO A 152 27.82 10.71 1.73
N ASP A 153 28.33 11.91 1.92
CA ASP A 153 29.76 12.15 2.24
C ASP A 153 30.15 11.60 3.61
N ASN A 154 29.21 11.49 4.53
CA ASN A 154 29.45 11.05 5.91
C ASN A 154 29.20 9.55 6.12
N ILE A 155 28.48 8.87 5.22
CA ILE A 155 28.07 7.47 5.42
C ILE A 155 29.22 6.55 5.81
N VAL A 156 30.37 6.65 5.10
CA VAL A 156 31.52 5.78 5.32
C VAL A 156 32.15 6.00 6.70
N SER A 157 32.26 7.25 7.13
CA SER A 157 32.83 7.59 8.44
C SER A 157 31.90 7.17 9.58
N GLU A 158 30.61 7.38 9.43
CA GLU A 158 29.60 7.00 10.42
C GLU A 158 29.49 5.48 10.57
N MET A 159 29.53 4.72 9.46
CA MET A 159 29.60 3.26 9.50
C MET A 159 30.85 2.75 10.19
N LYS A 160 32.03 3.36 9.93
CA LYS A 160 33.29 2.97 10.60
C LYS A 160 33.28 3.32 12.07
N ALA A 161 32.58 4.39 12.46
CA ALA A 161 32.41 4.75 13.87
C ALA A 161 31.41 3.85 14.62
N GLY A 162 30.67 2.99 13.90
CA GLY A 162 29.67 2.09 14.50
C GLY A 162 28.35 2.80 14.84
N ASN A 163 28.08 3.95 14.24
CA ASN A 163 26.84 4.70 14.49
C ASN A 163 25.64 4.14 13.73
N TYR A 164 25.89 3.35 12.64
CA TYR A 164 24.86 2.68 11.85
C TYR A 164 25.17 1.21 11.65
N ASP A 165 24.14 0.38 11.69
CA ASP A 165 24.21 -1.06 11.41
C ASP A 165 24.12 -1.34 9.90
N ILE A 166 23.33 -0.54 9.18
CA ILE A 166 23.09 -0.69 7.73
C ILE A 166 23.07 0.69 7.08
N ALA A 167 23.68 0.81 5.91
CA ALA A 167 23.59 2.01 5.09
C ALA A 167 23.44 1.67 3.61
N THR A 168 22.66 2.49 2.89
CA THR A 168 22.59 2.43 1.43
C THR A 168 23.64 3.38 0.85
N MET A 169 24.61 2.83 0.13
CA MET A 169 25.63 3.60 -0.54
C MET A 169 25.12 4.03 -1.92
N PRO A 170 25.24 5.31 -2.31
CA PRO A 170 25.08 5.67 -3.70
C PRO A 170 26.15 4.98 -4.54
N ASN A 171 25.79 4.54 -5.75
CA ASN A 171 26.77 3.97 -6.66
C ASN A 171 27.89 4.99 -6.86
N SER A 172 29.13 4.62 -6.47
CA SER A 172 30.30 5.39 -6.85
C SER A 172 30.46 5.30 -8.36
N GLN A 173 30.45 6.45 -9.01
CA GLN A 173 30.91 6.54 -10.40
C GLN A 173 32.41 6.25 -10.47
#